data_399f5a4b5cec7ccf23d41678b2db67f6
#
_entry.id   399f5a4b5cec7ccf23d41678b2db67f6
#
_cell.length_a   1.000
_cell.length_b   1.000
_cell.length_c   1.000
_cell.angle_alpha   90.00
_cell.angle_beta   90.00
_cell.angle_gamma   90.00
#
_symmetry.space_group_name_H-M   'P 1'
#
loop_
_entity.id
_entity.type
_entity.pdbx_description
1 polymer ?
#
loop_
_entity_poly.entity_id
_entity_poly.type
_entity_poly.pdbx_seq_one_letter_code
_entity_poly.pdbx_strand_id
1 'polypeptide(L)'
;MQAVTTGAYSATEFIKKNIKLGEADDKSANLSNSKEVVKICTQYAQKGMYNIFIALFAFALALACLSSPNGADSAPVSFFVSYLLAIAVFGLFQAVFMANAGGCWDNAKKIVEVDMAEKGTDLHAATVVGDTVGDPFKDTSSVAMNPIIKFTTLFGLLAMEIAISPAFQQYAKTAGWVFLVLALI
;
A
#
# COMPACT_ATOMS: atom_id res chain seq x y z
N MET A 1 -3.47 -2.24 3.70
CA MET A 1 -3.93 -2.29 5.11
C MET A 1 -4.00 -3.71 5.63
N GLN A 2 -4.81 -4.62 5.07
CA GLN A 2 -4.98 -5.99 5.61
C GLN A 2 -3.66 -6.75 5.83
N ALA A 3 -2.74 -6.75 4.87
CA ALA A 3 -1.44 -7.42 5.02
C ALA A 3 -0.63 -6.87 6.20
N VAL A 4 -0.64 -5.57 6.40
CA VAL A 4 0.06 -4.90 7.51
C VAL A 4 -0.58 -5.26 8.84
N THR A 5 -1.90 -5.21 8.94
CA THR A 5 -2.64 -5.58 10.16
C THR A 5 -2.41 -7.04 10.55
N THR A 6 -2.47 -7.95 9.58
CA THR A 6 -2.21 -9.39 9.83
C THR A 6 -0.75 -9.65 10.23
N GLY A 7 0.20 -8.96 9.58
CA GLY A 7 1.63 -9.05 9.92
C GLY A 7 1.91 -8.54 11.33
N ALA A 8 1.35 -7.38 11.69
CA ALA A 8 1.48 -6.80 13.03
C ALA A 8 0.87 -7.71 14.11
N TYR A 9 -0.31 -8.27 13.87
CA TYR A 9 -0.93 -9.22 14.77
C TYR A 9 -0.04 -10.46 14.99
N SER A 10 0.46 -11.07 13.92
CA SER A 10 1.34 -12.25 14.01
C SER A 10 2.65 -11.95 14.75
N ALA A 11 3.24 -10.76 14.49
CA ALA A 11 4.44 -10.32 15.21
C ALA A 11 4.15 -10.11 16.71
N THR A 12 3.01 -9.50 17.05
CA THR A 12 2.61 -9.27 18.45
C THR A 12 2.36 -10.59 19.19
N GLU A 13 1.70 -11.56 18.56
CA GLU A 13 1.50 -12.90 19.12
C GLU A 13 2.84 -13.62 19.36
N PHE A 14 3.77 -13.53 18.42
CA PHE A 14 5.10 -14.08 18.59
C PHE A 14 5.84 -13.45 19.78
N ILE A 15 5.79 -12.10 19.88
CA ILE A 15 6.41 -11.35 20.98
C ILE A 15 5.82 -11.79 22.32
N LYS A 16 4.50 -11.84 22.46
CA LYS A 16 3.82 -12.26 23.68
C LYS A 16 4.20 -13.68 24.13
N LYS A 17 4.42 -14.59 23.17
CA LYS A 17 4.75 -15.99 23.47
C LYS A 17 6.23 -16.22 23.81
N ASN A 18 7.14 -15.46 23.17
CA ASN A 18 8.56 -15.78 23.18
C ASN A 18 9.43 -14.74 23.89
N ILE A 19 8.89 -13.56 24.18
CA ILE A 19 9.63 -12.48 24.83
C ILE A 19 8.96 -12.16 26.16
N LYS A 20 9.69 -12.42 27.26
CA LYS A 20 9.25 -12.06 28.62
C LYS A 20 9.53 -10.56 28.84
N LEU A 21 8.49 -9.75 28.84
CA LEU A 21 8.57 -8.28 28.99
C LEU A 21 8.68 -7.79 30.45
N GLY A 22 8.80 -8.68 31.42
CA GLY A 22 8.70 -8.33 32.86
C GLY A 22 9.90 -8.63 33.73
N GLU A 23 10.95 -9.27 33.24
CA GLU A 23 12.14 -9.56 34.04
C GLU A 23 13.23 -8.50 33.78
N ALA A 24 13.41 -7.61 34.74
CA ALA A 24 14.30 -6.45 34.67
C ALA A 24 15.83 -6.80 34.61
N ASP A 25 16.20 -8.04 34.58
CA ASP A 25 17.60 -8.48 34.65
C ASP A 25 18.24 -8.90 33.32
N ASP A 26 17.47 -9.06 32.27
CA ASP A 26 18.04 -9.45 30.98
C ASP A 26 18.24 -8.20 30.08
N LYS A 27 19.35 -7.50 30.33
CA LYS A 27 19.77 -6.32 29.54
C LYS A 27 20.21 -6.65 28.11
N SER A 28 20.24 -7.92 27.72
CA SER A 28 20.58 -8.33 26.35
C SER A 28 19.33 -8.72 25.58
N ALA A 29 18.96 -7.89 24.57
CA ALA A 29 17.94 -8.29 23.62
C ALA A 29 18.31 -9.61 22.96
N ASN A 30 17.40 -10.61 23.01
CA ASN A 30 17.63 -11.87 22.33
C ASN A 30 17.58 -11.65 20.81
N LEU A 31 18.75 -11.59 20.19
CA LEU A 31 18.92 -11.29 18.76
C LEU A 31 18.14 -12.28 17.87
N SER A 32 18.01 -13.54 18.31
CA SER A 32 17.26 -14.57 17.57
C SER A 32 15.77 -14.23 17.51
N ASN A 33 15.16 -13.83 18.63
CA ASN A 33 13.76 -13.43 18.68
C ASN A 33 13.50 -12.16 17.88
N SER A 34 14.40 -11.18 17.94
CA SER A 34 14.30 -9.95 17.14
C SER A 34 14.36 -10.23 15.64
N LYS A 35 15.25 -11.13 15.21
CA LYS A 35 15.34 -11.55 13.80
C LYS A 35 14.05 -12.24 13.31
N GLU A 36 13.42 -13.07 14.16
CA GLU A 36 12.18 -13.75 13.78
C GLU A 36 11.00 -12.76 13.66
N VAL A 37 10.91 -11.75 14.54
CA VAL A 37 9.91 -10.68 14.41
C VAL A 37 10.08 -9.94 13.08
N VAL A 38 11.32 -9.53 12.74
CA VAL A 38 11.61 -8.84 11.46
C VAL A 38 11.25 -9.74 10.27
N LYS A 39 11.54 -11.03 10.33
CA LYS A 39 11.20 -11.99 9.28
C LYS A 39 9.70 -12.12 9.08
N ILE A 40 8.90 -12.22 10.16
CA ILE A 40 7.44 -12.25 10.09
C ILE A 40 6.92 -10.99 9.37
N CYS A 41 7.34 -9.81 9.82
CA CYS A 41 6.92 -8.54 9.21
C CYS A 41 7.30 -8.46 7.72
N THR A 42 8.53 -8.86 7.37
CA THR A 42 9.02 -8.83 5.99
C THR A 42 8.24 -9.78 5.09
N GLN A 43 7.96 -11.00 5.54
CA GLN A 43 7.20 -11.98 4.76
C GLN A 43 5.77 -11.50 4.46
N TYR A 44 5.08 -10.91 5.44
CA TYR A 44 3.75 -10.35 5.23
C TYR A 44 3.76 -9.13 4.31
N ALA A 45 4.76 -8.26 4.44
CA ALA A 45 4.93 -7.11 3.56
C ALA A 45 5.18 -7.54 2.11
N GLN A 46 6.06 -8.50 1.89
CA GLN A 46 6.33 -9.05 0.55
C GLN A 46 5.08 -9.69 -0.06
N LYS A 47 4.37 -10.53 0.68
CA LYS A 47 3.13 -11.16 0.21
C LYS A 47 2.08 -10.11 -0.16
N GLY A 48 1.91 -9.08 0.65
CA GLY A 48 1.01 -7.97 0.36
C GLY A 48 1.39 -7.22 -0.92
N MET A 49 2.68 -6.95 -1.13
CA MET A 49 3.18 -6.31 -2.36
C MET A 49 2.93 -7.15 -3.61
N TYR A 50 3.17 -8.45 -3.57
CA TYR A 50 2.89 -9.34 -4.71
C TYR A 50 1.40 -9.33 -5.08
N ASN A 51 0.51 -9.42 -4.11
CA ASN A 51 -0.93 -9.41 -4.36
C ASN A 51 -1.38 -8.08 -5.00
N ILE A 52 -0.91 -6.95 -4.47
CA ILE A 52 -1.23 -5.62 -5.02
C ILE A 52 -0.69 -5.49 -6.45
N PHE A 53 0.55 -5.92 -6.69
CA PHE A 53 1.17 -5.85 -8.01
C PHE A 53 0.38 -6.67 -9.04
N ILE A 54 0.05 -7.92 -8.72
CA ILE A 54 -0.70 -8.81 -9.61
C ILE A 54 -2.09 -8.21 -9.91
N ALA A 55 -2.81 -7.76 -8.89
CA ALA A 55 -4.13 -7.18 -9.05
C ALA A 55 -4.10 -5.91 -9.92
N LEU A 56 -3.19 -4.98 -9.64
CA LEU A 56 -3.08 -3.73 -10.39
C LEU A 56 -2.64 -3.96 -11.83
N PHE A 57 -1.67 -4.87 -12.05
CA PHE A 57 -1.18 -5.16 -13.39
C PHE A 57 -2.26 -5.90 -14.22
N ALA A 58 -2.94 -6.88 -13.64
CA ALA A 58 -4.05 -7.55 -14.30
C ALA A 58 -5.19 -6.59 -14.64
N PHE A 59 -5.52 -5.66 -13.73
CA PHE A 59 -6.54 -4.66 -13.97
C PHE A 59 -6.14 -3.67 -15.08
N ALA A 60 -4.90 -3.20 -15.08
CA ALA A 60 -4.38 -2.32 -16.14
C ALA A 60 -4.39 -3.02 -17.51
N LEU A 61 -3.96 -4.31 -17.56
CA LEU A 61 -4.04 -5.12 -18.79
C LEU A 61 -5.49 -5.32 -19.24
N ALA A 62 -6.40 -5.60 -18.31
CA ALA A 62 -7.81 -5.75 -18.64
C ALA A 62 -8.37 -4.50 -19.32
N LEU A 63 -8.17 -3.33 -18.70
CA LEU A 63 -8.63 -2.06 -19.25
C LEU A 63 -7.96 -1.73 -20.59
N ALA A 64 -6.65 -1.93 -20.72
CA ALA A 64 -5.94 -1.71 -21.97
C ALA A 64 -6.48 -2.60 -23.11
N CYS A 65 -6.70 -3.89 -22.83
CA CYS A 65 -7.24 -4.83 -23.80
C CYS A 65 -8.68 -4.50 -24.21
N LEU A 66 -9.52 -4.10 -23.25
CA LEU A 66 -10.92 -3.71 -23.51
C LEU A 66 -11.02 -2.34 -24.22
N SER A 67 -9.99 -1.51 -24.14
CA SER A 67 -9.90 -0.20 -24.80
C SER A 67 -9.17 -0.26 -26.16
N SER A 68 -8.82 -1.44 -26.64
CA SER A 68 -8.09 -1.62 -27.91
C SER A 68 -8.94 -1.18 -29.12
N PRO A 69 -8.33 -0.49 -30.11
CA PRO A 69 -9.07 0.17 -31.20
C PRO A 69 -9.78 -0.74 -32.21
N ASN A 70 -9.59 -2.04 -32.17
CA ASN A 70 -10.05 -2.96 -33.22
C ASN A 70 -11.38 -3.68 -32.97
N GLY A 71 -12.18 -3.25 -32.00
CA GLY A 71 -13.52 -3.78 -31.79
C GLY A 71 -14.58 -2.71 -31.95
N ALA A 72 -15.60 -2.94 -32.78
CA ALA A 72 -16.75 -2.04 -32.89
C ALA A 72 -17.43 -1.75 -31.53
N ASP A 73 -17.23 -2.65 -30.55
CA ASP A 73 -17.78 -2.59 -29.20
C ASP A 73 -16.70 -2.31 -28.13
N SER A 74 -15.49 -1.91 -28.49
CA SER A 74 -14.42 -1.59 -27.54
C SER A 74 -14.54 -0.17 -27.01
N ALA A 75 -14.23 0.03 -25.73
CA ALA A 75 -14.15 1.35 -25.15
C ALA A 75 -13.04 2.16 -25.88
N PRO A 76 -13.21 3.46 -26.09
CA PRO A 76 -12.21 4.26 -26.78
C PRO A 76 -10.90 4.33 -25.97
N VAL A 77 -9.76 4.40 -26.66
CA VAL A 77 -8.42 4.54 -26.03
C VAL A 77 -8.37 5.73 -25.06
N SER A 78 -9.13 6.78 -25.33
CA SER A 78 -9.27 7.93 -24.43
C SER A 78 -9.79 7.56 -23.05
N PHE A 79 -10.59 6.50 -22.91
CA PHE A 79 -11.04 6.00 -21.60
C PHE A 79 -9.85 5.48 -20.79
N PHE A 80 -8.98 4.69 -21.40
CA PHE A 80 -7.78 4.19 -20.74
C PHE A 80 -6.82 5.30 -20.34
N VAL A 81 -6.60 6.27 -21.21
CA VAL A 81 -5.79 7.47 -20.91
C VAL A 81 -6.38 8.25 -19.75
N SER A 82 -7.70 8.45 -19.75
CA SER A 82 -8.41 9.12 -18.66
C SER A 82 -8.27 8.37 -17.33
N TYR A 83 -8.31 7.04 -17.36
CA TYR A 83 -8.06 6.20 -16.19
C TYR A 83 -6.64 6.41 -15.62
N LEU A 84 -5.60 6.42 -16.47
CA LEU A 84 -4.22 6.66 -16.01
C LEU A 84 -4.05 8.05 -15.43
N LEU A 85 -4.63 9.08 -16.06
CA LEU A 85 -4.59 10.45 -15.54
C LEU A 85 -5.36 10.57 -14.22
N ALA A 86 -6.52 9.95 -14.12
CA ALA A 86 -7.32 9.95 -12.91
C ALA A 86 -6.55 9.31 -11.73
N ILE A 87 -5.93 8.15 -11.94
CA ILE A 87 -5.11 7.51 -10.89
C ILE A 87 -3.92 8.38 -10.49
N ALA A 88 -3.25 9.02 -11.45
CA ALA A 88 -2.14 9.92 -11.13
C ALA A 88 -2.59 11.10 -10.27
N VAL A 89 -3.67 11.79 -10.65
CA VAL A 89 -4.14 13.00 -9.95
C VAL A 89 -4.80 12.66 -8.62
N PHE A 90 -5.80 11.77 -8.61
CA PHE A 90 -6.52 11.41 -7.40
C PHE A 90 -5.68 10.58 -6.44
N GLY A 91 -4.80 9.73 -6.97
CA GLY A 91 -3.84 8.97 -6.16
C GLY A 91 -2.86 9.89 -5.44
N LEU A 92 -2.32 10.90 -6.13
CA LEU A 92 -1.45 11.90 -5.52
C LEU A 92 -2.19 12.71 -4.45
N PHE A 93 -3.41 13.18 -4.75
CA PHE A 93 -4.24 13.88 -3.77
C PHE A 93 -4.46 13.04 -2.52
N GLN A 94 -4.85 11.79 -2.68
CA GLN A 94 -5.09 10.88 -1.57
C GLN A 94 -3.82 10.58 -0.77
N ALA A 95 -2.67 10.42 -1.43
CA ALA A 95 -1.39 10.20 -0.75
C ALA A 95 -1.00 11.40 0.11
N VAL A 96 -1.10 12.61 -0.42
CA VAL A 96 -0.81 13.85 0.31
C VAL A 96 -1.79 14.06 1.46
N PHE A 97 -3.08 13.83 1.24
CA PHE A 97 -4.10 13.93 2.27
C PHE A 97 -3.80 12.99 3.45
N MET A 98 -3.55 11.71 3.17
CA MET A 98 -3.27 10.72 4.22
C MET A 98 -1.97 11.01 4.96
N ALA A 99 -0.92 11.42 4.25
CA ALA A 99 0.35 11.79 4.87
C ALA A 99 0.20 12.95 5.84
N ASN A 100 -0.54 13.97 5.46
CA ASN A 100 -0.77 15.15 6.31
C ASN A 100 -1.75 14.84 7.46
N ALA A 101 -2.82 14.08 7.21
CA ALA A 101 -3.80 13.70 8.24
C ALA A 101 -3.14 12.91 9.39
N GLY A 102 -2.22 11.98 9.07
CA GLY A 102 -1.44 11.26 10.09
C GLY A 102 -0.30 12.10 10.67
N GLY A 103 0.42 12.83 9.81
CA GLY A 103 1.60 13.63 10.19
C GLY A 103 1.28 14.79 11.14
N CYS A 104 0.05 15.32 11.12
CA CYS A 104 -0.33 16.40 12.05
C CYS A 104 -0.28 15.94 13.52
N TRP A 105 -0.63 14.69 13.82
CA TRP A 105 -0.57 14.15 15.17
C TRP A 105 0.87 13.88 15.63
N ASP A 106 1.73 13.38 14.76
CA ASP A 106 3.17 13.23 15.03
C ASP A 106 3.81 14.59 15.33
N ASN A 107 3.48 15.62 14.56
CA ASN A 107 3.95 16.98 14.82
C ASN A 107 3.40 17.54 16.13
N ALA A 108 2.12 17.33 16.44
CA ALA A 108 1.53 17.76 17.71
C ALA A 108 2.24 17.10 18.91
N LYS A 109 2.53 15.79 18.83
CA LYS A 109 3.30 15.07 19.83
C LYS A 109 4.69 15.66 20.02
N LYS A 110 5.40 15.94 18.94
CA LYS A 110 6.75 16.54 18.99
C LYS A 110 6.74 17.94 19.62
N ILE A 111 5.74 18.77 19.33
CA ILE A 111 5.58 20.10 19.96
C ILE A 111 5.43 19.93 21.47
N VAL A 112 4.56 19.02 21.93
CA VAL A 112 4.38 18.78 23.37
C VAL A 112 5.64 18.21 24.02
N GLU A 113 6.34 17.33 23.35
CA GLU A 113 7.55 16.69 23.88
C GLU A 113 8.77 17.61 23.92
N VAL A 114 8.94 18.46 22.88
CA VAL A 114 10.17 19.24 22.66
C VAL A 114 9.98 20.70 23.01
N ASP A 115 8.97 21.36 22.43
CA ASP A 115 8.78 22.80 22.58
C ASP A 115 8.15 23.14 23.93
N MET A 116 7.17 22.35 24.36
CA MET A 116 6.48 22.54 25.65
C MET A 116 7.17 21.82 26.81
N ALA A 117 8.02 20.83 26.49
CA ALA A 117 8.73 19.98 27.47
C ALA A 117 7.77 19.27 28.48
N GLU A 118 6.56 18.92 28.06
CA GLU A 118 5.51 18.32 28.89
C GLU A 118 5.40 16.81 28.76
N LYS A 119 6.53 16.09 28.64
CA LYS A 119 6.53 14.63 28.62
C LYS A 119 5.93 14.03 29.90
N GLY A 120 5.02 13.05 29.74
CA GLY A 120 4.41 12.34 30.87
C GLY A 120 3.14 13.01 31.42
N THR A 121 2.69 14.12 30.82
CA THR A 121 1.41 14.76 31.16
C THR A 121 0.23 14.12 30.44
N ASP A 122 -1.00 14.43 30.85
CA ASP A 122 -2.22 14.01 30.17
C ASP A 122 -2.26 14.55 28.73
N LEU A 123 -1.75 15.75 28.49
CA LEU A 123 -1.62 16.33 27.16
C LEU A 123 -0.69 15.50 26.29
N HIS A 124 0.46 15.09 26.81
CA HIS A 124 1.37 14.19 26.10
C HIS A 124 0.71 12.84 25.80
N ALA A 125 0.02 12.24 26.77
CA ALA A 125 -0.70 10.99 26.56
C ALA A 125 -1.76 11.11 25.44
N ALA A 126 -2.51 12.20 25.39
CA ALA A 126 -3.48 12.45 24.34
C ALA A 126 -2.83 12.56 22.94
N THR A 127 -1.69 13.25 22.83
CA THR A 127 -0.96 13.35 21.55
C THR A 127 -0.33 12.04 21.12
N VAL A 128 0.12 11.18 22.04
CA VAL A 128 0.61 9.82 21.75
C VAL A 128 -0.51 8.94 21.19
N VAL A 129 -1.72 9.03 21.76
CA VAL A 129 -2.89 8.31 21.22
C VAL A 129 -3.22 8.81 19.81
N GLY A 130 -3.22 10.13 19.60
CA GLY A 130 -3.44 10.73 18.27
C GLY A 130 -2.43 10.26 17.24
N ASP A 131 -1.13 10.25 17.58
CA ASP A 131 -0.06 9.77 16.70
C ASP A 131 -0.24 8.28 16.36
N THR A 132 -0.54 7.45 17.36
CA THR A 132 -0.83 6.02 17.14
C THR A 132 -2.00 5.80 16.18
N VAL A 133 -3.06 6.61 16.25
CA VAL A 133 -4.18 6.56 15.31
C VAL A 133 -3.78 7.11 13.94
N GLY A 134 -2.89 8.09 13.88
CA GLY A 134 -2.38 8.68 12.66
C GLY A 134 -1.41 7.79 11.86
N ASP A 135 -0.64 6.92 12.55
CA ASP A 135 0.38 6.06 11.95
C ASP A 135 -0.13 5.22 10.76
N PRO A 136 -1.28 4.53 10.81
CA PRO A 136 -1.82 3.80 9.68
C PRO A 136 -2.04 4.67 8.44
N PHE A 137 -2.33 5.94 8.60
CA PHE A 137 -2.55 6.87 7.48
C PHE A 137 -1.21 7.34 6.89
N LYS A 138 -0.28 7.85 7.71
CA LYS A 138 0.99 8.41 7.24
C LYS A 138 1.96 7.33 6.80
N ASP A 139 2.14 6.27 7.60
CA ASP A 139 3.24 5.31 7.44
C ASP A 139 2.83 4.04 6.66
N THR A 140 1.53 3.81 6.46
CA THR A 140 1.04 2.65 5.72
C THR A 140 0.28 3.06 4.47
N SER A 141 -0.87 3.74 4.61
CA SER A 141 -1.75 4.02 3.47
C SER A 141 -1.14 5.03 2.51
N SER A 142 -0.59 6.13 3.01
CA SER A 142 0.08 7.14 2.19
C SER A 142 1.26 6.55 1.41
N VAL A 143 2.10 5.77 2.09
CA VAL A 143 3.27 5.13 1.48
C VAL A 143 2.87 4.10 0.43
N ALA A 144 1.80 3.32 0.68
CA ALA A 144 1.29 2.33 -0.28
C ALA A 144 0.73 2.97 -1.56
N MET A 145 0.28 4.22 -1.53
CA MET A 145 -0.19 4.94 -2.73
C MET A 145 0.93 5.16 -3.75
N ASN A 146 2.18 5.34 -3.31
CA ASN A 146 3.30 5.56 -4.23
C ASN A 146 3.54 4.37 -5.19
N PRO A 147 3.70 3.12 -4.73
CA PRO A 147 3.75 1.97 -5.63
C PRO A 147 2.49 1.83 -6.50
N ILE A 148 1.29 2.06 -5.94
CA ILE A 148 0.03 1.96 -6.69
C ILE A 148 0.03 2.91 -7.89
N ILE A 149 0.35 4.19 -7.68
CA ILE A 149 0.39 5.19 -8.75
C ILE A 149 1.46 4.81 -9.78
N LYS A 150 2.68 4.50 -9.34
CA LYS A 150 3.80 4.19 -10.23
C LYS A 150 3.56 2.92 -11.03
N PHE A 151 3.09 1.85 -10.39
CA PHE A 151 2.82 0.61 -11.12
C PHE A 151 1.68 0.79 -12.11
N THR A 152 0.60 1.45 -11.74
CA THR A 152 -0.52 1.67 -12.66
C THR A 152 -0.13 2.54 -13.83
N THR A 153 0.63 3.62 -13.64
CA THR A 153 1.00 4.52 -14.74
C THR A 153 2.08 3.93 -15.64
N LEU A 154 3.14 3.37 -15.08
CA LEU A 154 4.25 2.80 -15.87
C LEU A 154 3.85 1.51 -16.58
N PHE A 155 3.23 0.57 -15.86
CA PHE A 155 2.77 -0.68 -16.46
C PHE A 155 1.50 -0.48 -17.30
N GLY A 156 0.73 0.57 -17.07
CA GLY A 156 -0.38 0.94 -17.92
C GLY A 156 0.06 1.28 -19.35
N LEU A 157 1.16 2.04 -19.49
CA LEU A 157 1.72 2.32 -20.83
C LEU A 157 2.18 1.02 -21.52
N LEU A 158 2.90 0.15 -20.80
CA LEU A 158 3.30 -1.16 -21.32
C LEU A 158 2.11 -2.05 -21.66
N ALA A 159 1.06 -2.05 -20.84
CA ALA A 159 -0.16 -2.80 -21.08
C ALA A 159 -0.86 -2.35 -22.36
N MET A 160 -0.90 -1.04 -22.62
CA MET A 160 -1.46 -0.52 -23.86
C MET A 160 -0.62 -0.90 -25.08
N GLU A 161 0.72 -0.85 -24.99
CA GLU A 161 1.62 -1.29 -26.05
C GLU A 161 1.40 -2.76 -26.43
N ILE A 162 1.23 -3.62 -25.43
CA ILE A 162 0.89 -5.03 -25.64
C ILE A 162 -0.50 -5.15 -26.30
N ALA A 163 -1.49 -4.43 -25.81
CA ALA A 163 -2.88 -4.53 -26.28
C ALA A 163 -3.06 -4.08 -27.73
N ILE A 164 -2.27 -3.10 -28.19
CA ILE A 164 -2.33 -2.61 -29.58
C ILE A 164 -1.40 -3.36 -30.53
N SER A 165 -0.56 -4.28 -30.03
CA SER A 165 0.36 -5.02 -30.89
C SER A 165 -0.43 -5.91 -31.86
N PRO A 166 -0.03 -5.97 -33.18
CA PRO A 166 -0.76 -6.73 -34.20
C PRO A 166 -0.92 -8.21 -33.85
N ALA A 167 0.05 -8.80 -33.18
CA ALA A 167 0.04 -10.21 -32.79
C ALA A 167 -0.97 -10.52 -31.68
N PHE A 168 -1.24 -9.56 -30.81
CA PHE A 168 -2.12 -9.74 -29.64
C PHE A 168 -3.55 -9.25 -29.90
N GLN A 169 -3.73 -8.36 -30.85
CA GLN A 169 -4.97 -7.61 -31.09
C GLN A 169 -6.19 -8.51 -31.33
N GLN A 170 -6.01 -9.65 -32.03
CA GLN A 170 -7.10 -10.60 -32.26
C GLN A 170 -7.62 -11.28 -30.98
N TYR A 171 -6.80 -11.34 -29.93
CA TYR A 171 -7.17 -11.94 -28.65
C TYR A 171 -7.51 -10.91 -27.57
N ALA A 172 -7.32 -9.64 -27.85
CA ALA A 172 -7.39 -8.57 -26.87
C ALA A 172 -8.70 -8.58 -26.06
N LYS A 173 -9.85 -8.71 -26.74
CA LYS A 173 -11.17 -8.73 -26.08
C LYS A 173 -11.33 -9.89 -25.08
N THR A 174 -10.97 -11.11 -25.51
CA THR A 174 -11.04 -12.30 -24.65
C THR A 174 -10.03 -12.21 -23.50
N ALA A 175 -8.81 -11.79 -23.81
CA ALA A 175 -7.76 -11.58 -22.82
C ALA A 175 -8.17 -10.50 -21.79
N GLY A 176 -8.81 -9.41 -22.21
CA GLY A 176 -9.31 -8.37 -21.32
C GLY A 176 -10.29 -8.91 -20.26
N TRP A 177 -11.23 -9.75 -20.66
CA TRP A 177 -12.13 -10.38 -19.70
C TRP A 177 -11.43 -11.36 -18.75
N VAL A 178 -10.47 -12.14 -19.26
CA VAL A 178 -9.66 -13.06 -18.42
C VAL A 178 -8.84 -12.27 -17.39
N PHE A 179 -8.17 -11.20 -17.80
CA PHE A 179 -7.41 -10.36 -16.89
C PHE A 179 -8.30 -9.63 -15.87
N LEU A 180 -9.52 -9.24 -16.27
CA LEU A 180 -10.48 -8.63 -15.35
C LEU A 180 -10.87 -9.61 -14.24
N VAL A 181 -11.16 -10.86 -14.60
CA VAL A 181 -11.46 -11.91 -13.60
C VAL A 181 -10.27 -12.14 -12.68
N LEU A 182 -9.03 -12.22 -13.24
CA LEU A 182 -7.82 -12.39 -12.44
C LEU A 182 -7.55 -11.21 -11.48
N ALA A 183 -7.96 -10.00 -11.85
CA ALA A 183 -7.80 -8.82 -10.99
C ALA A 183 -8.78 -8.80 -9.82
N LEU A 184 -9.91 -9.52 -9.91
CA LEU A 184 -10.98 -9.55 -8.91
C LEU A 184 -10.84 -10.73 -7.92
N ILE A 185 -9.98 -11.70 -8.21
CA ILE A 185 -9.64 -12.84 -7.33
C ILE A 185 -8.48 -12.45 -6.42
#